data_45dd3c0ac222384ac1c6e7ac2a1c817e
#
_entry.id   45dd3c0ac222384ac1c6e7ac2a1c817e
#
_cell.length_a   1.000
_cell.length_b   1.000
_cell.length_c   1.000
_cell.angle_alpha   90.00
_cell.angle_beta   90.00
_cell.angle_gamma   90.00
#
_symmetry.space_group_name_H-M   'P 1'
#
loop_
_entity.id
_entity.type
_entity.pdbx_description
1 polymer ?
#
loop_
_entity_poly.entity_id
_entity_poly.type
_entity_poly.pdbx_seq_one_letter_code
_entity_poly.pdbx_strand_id
1 'polypeptide(L)'
;MTGNRGGVFTIDIDPDNILGARKNLEGAGYGNVTAVCQDGMNGLPSGAPYDCIIATCSIKEIPPAWLEQLKEGGVMIAPIWINGTQISPAFVKKGCQLASKSVTLGGFMSMRDKTFQELASEGGLSKRQILVCSEHDDLFKEKDLISLLRGRFSEIANPLGKLTPEEWVKFYVFMAVRERNSLELFLNGRMNGFGFSDGARGIVDMQNHCACLFSSGGEMFVYGKDLALKTVESTARAWDVLGRPGVGRFQFNVFPCGSAIPADAETIIIAKKTMRFQIGIAPPRLDIE
;
A
#
# COMPACT_ATOMS: atom_id res chain seq x y z
N MET A 1 -12.14 -17.40 -14.01
CA MET A 1 -13.38 -16.92 -14.67
C MET A 1 -14.52 -17.82 -14.25
N THR A 2 -15.68 -17.25 -13.92
CA THR A 2 -16.81 -17.97 -13.32
C THR A 2 -17.59 -18.84 -14.32
N GLY A 3 -17.40 -18.63 -15.64
CA GLY A 3 -18.21 -19.24 -16.68
C GLY A 3 -19.69 -18.82 -16.58
N ASN A 4 -20.57 -19.48 -17.34
CA ASN A 4 -21.97 -19.09 -17.40
C ASN A 4 -22.78 -19.50 -16.15
N ARG A 5 -22.22 -20.29 -15.24
CA ARG A 5 -22.88 -20.76 -14.01
C ARG A 5 -22.55 -19.93 -12.78
N GLY A 6 -21.53 -19.04 -12.86
CA GLY A 6 -21.15 -18.18 -11.77
C GLY A 6 -21.78 -16.80 -11.87
N GLY A 7 -22.23 -16.23 -10.75
CA GLY A 7 -22.66 -14.83 -10.66
C GLY A 7 -21.47 -13.93 -10.35
N VAL A 8 -21.45 -12.76 -10.97
CA VAL A 8 -20.46 -11.71 -10.70
C VAL A 8 -21.18 -10.43 -10.30
N PHE A 9 -20.70 -9.79 -9.24
CA PHE A 9 -21.15 -8.46 -8.85
C PHE A 9 -19.99 -7.49 -9.03
N THR A 10 -20.23 -6.39 -9.75
CA THR A 10 -19.29 -5.27 -9.82
C THR A 10 -19.89 -4.07 -9.11
N ILE A 11 -19.08 -3.41 -8.28
CA ILE A 11 -19.52 -2.34 -7.39
C ILE A 11 -18.71 -1.10 -7.68
N ASP A 12 -19.36 0.02 -7.85
CA ASP A 12 -18.73 1.33 -7.90
C ASP A 12 -19.62 2.34 -7.16
N ILE A 13 -19.01 3.34 -6.56
CA ILE A 13 -19.72 4.42 -5.85
C ILE A 13 -20.27 5.46 -6.83
N ASP A 14 -19.70 5.54 -8.03
CA ASP A 14 -20.05 6.49 -9.06
C ASP A 14 -21.21 5.96 -9.94
N PRO A 15 -22.39 6.62 -9.94
CA PRO A 15 -23.51 6.18 -10.74
C PRO A 15 -23.26 6.20 -12.26
N ASP A 16 -22.42 7.11 -12.76
CA ASP A 16 -22.10 7.20 -14.18
C ASP A 16 -21.23 6.00 -14.62
N ASN A 17 -20.27 5.59 -13.78
CA ASN A 17 -19.49 4.37 -14.00
C ASN A 17 -20.41 3.13 -14.04
N ILE A 18 -21.37 3.04 -13.15
CA ILE A 18 -22.34 1.92 -13.10
C ILE A 18 -23.26 1.93 -14.34
N LEU A 19 -23.73 3.10 -14.76
CA LEU A 19 -24.54 3.20 -15.96
C LEU A 19 -23.76 2.75 -17.20
N GLY A 20 -22.52 3.22 -17.34
CA GLY A 20 -21.61 2.80 -18.41
C GLY A 20 -21.30 1.31 -18.38
N ALA A 21 -21.03 0.75 -17.18
CA ALA A 21 -20.79 -0.68 -17.00
C ALA A 21 -21.98 -1.53 -17.44
N ARG A 22 -23.21 -1.18 -17.03
CA ARG A 22 -24.44 -1.91 -17.43
C ARG A 22 -24.61 -1.96 -18.94
N LYS A 23 -24.46 -0.79 -19.61
CA LYS A 23 -24.56 -0.71 -21.08
C LYS A 23 -23.51 -1.59 -21.78
N ASN A 24 -22.27 -1.54 -21.31
CA ASN A 24 -21.18 -2.32 -21.90
C ASN A 24 -21.37 -3.85 -21.67
N LEU A 25 -21.80 -4.24 -20.48
CA LEU A 25 -22.05 -5.65 -20.13
C LEU A 25 -23.21 -6.23 -20.96
N GLU A 26 -24.29 -5.46 -21.13
CA GLU A 26 -25.43 -5.82 -21.98
C GLU A 26 -25.01 -5.97 -23.45
N GLY A 27 -24.29 -4.98 -23.99
CA GLY A 27 -23.76 -5.02 -25.34
C GLY A 27 -22.79 -6.16 -25.62
N ALA A 28 -22.05 -6.60 -24.60
CA ALA A 28 -21.13 -7.73 -24.67
C ALA A 28 -21.78 -9.10 -24.34
N GLY A 29 -23.07 -9.14 -23.98
CA GLY A 29 -23.81 -10.37 -23.68
C GLY A 29 -23.49 -11.01 -22.33
N TYR A 30 -22.98 -10.26 -21.37
CA TYR A 30 -22.65 -10.76 -20.00
C TYR A 30 -23.87 -10.64 -19.06
N GLY A 31 -24.87 -11.50 -19.24
CA GLY A 31 -26.10 -11.52 -18.41
C GLY A 31 -25.90 -12.01 -16.96
N ASN A 32 -24.75 -12.61 -16.65
CA ASN A 32 -24.41 -13.10 -15.31
C ASN A 32 -23.61 -12.09 -14.46
N VAL A 33 -23.47 -10.84 -14.93
CA VAL A 33 -22.76 -9.77 -14.21
C VAL A 33 -23.77 -8.69 -13.80
N THR A 34 -23.87 -8.43 -12.50
CA THR A 34 -24.75 -7.39 -11.92
C THR A 34 -23.90 -6.19 -11.48
N ALA A 35 -24.18 -5.02 -12.05
CA ALA A 35 -23.52 -3.78 -11.65
C ALA A 35 -24.36 -3.02 -10.60
N VAL A 36 -23.76 -2.75 -9.45
CA VAL A 36 -24.39 -2.16 -8.25
C VAL A 36 -23.73 -0.83 -7.90
N CYS A 37 -24.54 0.23 -7.77
CA CYS A 37 -24.06 1.55 -7.34
C CYS A 37 -24.12 1.65 -5.81
N GLN A 38 -22.98 1.51 -5.16
CA GLN A 38 -22.85 1.67 -3.71
C GLN A 38 -21.39 1.79 -3.29
N ASP A 39 -21.16 2.13 -2.01
CA ASP A 39 -19.82 2.16 -1.43
C ASP A 39 -19.27 0.72 -1.30
N GLY A 40 -18.20 0.45 -2.04
CA GLY A 40 -17.53 -0.86 -2.06
C GLY A 40 -16.94 -1.29 -0.71
N MET A 41 -16.70 -0.35 0.22
CA MET A 41 -16.21 -0.67 1.58
C MET A 41 -17.20 -1.54 2.36
N ASN A 42 -18.48 -1.47 2.05
CA ASN A 42 -19.54 -2.28 2.68
C ASN A 42 -19.68 -3.68 2.05
N GLY A 43 -18.97 -3.95 0.95
CA GLY A 43 -19.20 -5.15 0.14
C GLY A 43 -20.63 -5.18 -0.41
N LEU A 44 -21.19 -6.38 -0.62
CA LEU A 44 -22.59 -6.59 -1.03
C LEU A 44 -23.18 -7.79 -0.27
N PRO A 45 -23.79 -7.58 0.91
CA PRO A 45 -24.31 -8.68 1.74
C PRO A 45 -25.32 -9.57 1.06
N SER A 46 -26.14 -9.02 0.14
CA SER A 46 -27.19 -9.76 -0.56
C SER A 46 -26.65 -10.86 -1.51
N GLY A 47 -25.39 -10.76 -1.93
CA GLY A 47 -24.75 -11.77 -2.78
C GLY A 47 -23.80 -12.70 -2.01
N ALA A 48 -23.59 -12.45 -0.72
CA ALA A 48 -22.69 -13.24 0.12
C ALA A 48 -23.26 -14.65 0.43
N PRO A 49 -22.39 -15.64 0.71
CA PRO A 49 -20.94 -15.56 0.78
C PRO A 49 -20.25 -15.73 -0.59
N TYR A 50 -19.12 -15.05 -0.79
CA TYR A 50 -18.38 -15.03 -2.05
C TYR A 50 -17.24 -16.05 -2.09
N ASP A 51 -17.02 -16.68 -3.24
CA ASP A 51 -15.85 -17.51 -3.50
C ASP A 51 -14.59 -16.66 -3.73
N CYS A 52 -14.78 -15.46 -4.30
CA CYS A 52 -13.69 -14.54 -4.60
C CYS A 52 -14.13 -13.08 -4.45
N ILE A 53 -13.27 -12.25 -3.84
CA ILE A 53 -13.41 -10.80 -3.78
C ILE A 53 -12.18 -10.20 -4.42
N ILE A 54 -12.36 -9.31 -5.41
CA ILE A 54 -11.25 -8.62 -6.10
C ILE A 54 -11.48 -7.12 -6.02
N ALA A 55 -10.57 -6.42 -5.36
CA ALA A 55 -10.52 -4.97 -5.43
C ALA A 55 -9.70 -4.53 -6.63
N THR A 56 -10.27 -3.69 -7.50
CA THR A 56 -9.62 -3.09 -8.67
C THR A 56 -9.15 -1.66 -8.40
N CYS A 57 -9.14 -1.26 -7.14
CA CYS A 57 -8.59 -0.03 -6.59
C CYS A 57 -7.77 -0.35 -5.34
N SER A 58 -6.86 0.52 -4.96
CA SER A 58 -6.07 0.31 -3.75
C SER A 58 -6.82 0.77 -2.51
N ILE A 59 -6.60 0.05 -1.42
CA ILE A 59 -7.21 0.32 -0.11
C ILE A 59 -6.14 0.60 0.93
N LYS A 60 -6.46 1.46 1.89
CA LYS A 60 -5.63 1.67 3.09
C LYS A 60 -5.90 0.59 4.15
N GLU A 61 -7.13 0.08 4.18
CA GLU A 61 -7.65 -0.83 5.20
C GLU A 61 -8.48 -1.95 4.54
N ILE A 62 -8.37 -3.18 5.02
CA ILE A 62 -9.27 -4.25 4.61
C ILE A 62 -10.59 -4.08 5.37
N PRO A 63 -11.72 -3.86 4.67
CA PRO A 63 -13.01 -3.73 5.34
C PRO A 63 -13.41 -5.02 6.05
N PRO A 64 -13.84 -4.99 7.32
CA PRO A 64 -14.34 -6.17 8.03
C PRO A 64 -15.45 -6.90 7.26
N ALA A 65 -16.33 -6.14 6.61
CA ALA A 65 -17.41 -6.68 5.79
C ALA A 65 -16.93 -7.63 4.68
N TRP A 66 -15.74 -7.37 4.10
CA TRP A 66 -15.20 -8.26 3.06
C TRP A 66 -14.76 -9.60 3.64
N LEU A 67 -14.17 -9.58 4.85
CA LEU A 67 -13.79 -10.81 5.54
C LEU A 67 -15.03 -11.63 5.93
N GLU A 68 -16.07 -10.98 6.42
CA GLU A 68 -17.35 -11.62 6.77
C GLU A 68 -18.03 -12.24 5.55
N GLN A 69 -18.07 -11.52 4.43
CA GLN A 69 -18.73 -11.93 3.19
C GLN A 69 -17.94 -12.93 2.35
N LEU A 70 -16.66 -13.16 2.64
CA LEU A 70 -15.83 -14.16 1.97
C LEU A 70 -16.08 -15.55 2.57
N LYS A 71 -16.23 -16.59 1.73
CA LYS A 71 -16.31 -17.98 2.15
C LYS A 71 -15.05 -18.45 2.86
N GLU A 72 -15.18 -19.47 3.70
CA GLU A 72 -14.01 -20.22 4.17
C GLU A 72 -13.28 -20.83 2.97
N GLY A 73 -11.94 -20.66 2.93
CA GLY A 73 -11.13 -21.03 1.77
C GLY A 73 -11.29 -20.11 0.55
N GLY A 74 -12.17 -19.11 0.61
CA GLY A 74 -12.35 -18.11 -0.44
C GLY A 74 -11.12 -17.23 -0.63
N VAL A 75 -10.97 -16.66 -1.82
CA VAL A 75 -9.80 -15.86 -2.21
C VAL A 75 -10.14 -14.37 -2.22
N MET A 76 -9.29 -13.54 -1.62
CA MET A 76 -9.36 -12.08 -1.71
C MET A 76 -8.10 -11.55 -2.37
N ILE A 77 -8.26 -10.72 -3.40
CA ILE A 77 -7.15 -9.98 -4.01
C ILE A 77 -7.43 -8.50 -3.80
N ALA A 78 -6.54 -7.82 -3.11
CA ALA A 78 -6.74 -6.41 -2.80
C ALA A 78 -5.38 -5.68 -2.80
N PRO A 79 -5.21 -4.67 -3.67
CA PRO A 79 -4.06 -3.78 -3.58
C PRO A 79 -4.12 -2.96 -2.29
N ILE A 80 -3.07 -3.05 -1.47
CA ILE A 80 -3.04 -2.46 -0.12
C ILE A 80 -1.83 -1.53 -0.01
N TRP A 81 -2.04 -0.37 0.59
CA TRP A 81 -0.95 0.52 0.98
C TRP A 81 -0.23 -0.01 2.22
N ILE A 82 1.09 0.01 2.20
CA ILE A 82 1.98 -0.29 3.33
C ILE A 82 3.04 0.81 3.40
N ASN A 83 2.92 1.74 4.34
CA ASN A 83 3.89 2.81 4.63
C ASN A 83 4.48 3.49 3.37
N GLY A 84 3.61 3.96 2.47
CA GLY A 84 4.01 4.67 1.26
C GLY A 84 4.25 3.81 0.02
N THR A 85 4.06 2.48 0.09
CA THR A 85 4.13 1.61 -1.09
C THR A 85 2.86 0.78 -1.25
N GLN A 86 2.57 0.35 -2.47
CA GLN A 86 1.46 -0.54 -2.75
C GLN A 86 1.93 -1.96 -3.04
N ILE A 87 1.29 -2.92 -2.39
CA ILE A 87 1.41 -4.34 -2.69
C ILE A 87 0.03 -4.91 -3.04
N SER A 88 -0.01 -5.98 -3.81
CA SER A 88 -1.24 -6.68 -4.18
C SER A 88 -1.16 -8.15 -3.76
N PRO A 89 -1.48 -8.46 -2.51
CA PRO A 89 -1.54 -9.83 -2.03
C PRO A 89 -2.82 -10.54 -2.51
N ALA A 90 -2.68 -11.82 -2.82
CA ALA A 90 -3.79 -12.75 -2.92
C ALA A 90 -3.90 -13.52 -1.61
N PHE A 91 -4.97 -13.30 -0.87
CA PHE A 91 -5.25 -13.94 0.41
C PHE A 91 -6.20 -15.11 0.26
N VAL A 92 -6.08 -16.08 1.17
CA VAL A 92 -7.07 -17.12 1.40
C VAL A 92 -7.63 -16.94 2.81
N LYS A 93 -8.94 -17.01 2.95
CA LYS A 93 -9.61 -16.98 4.27
C LYS A 93 -9.38 -18.27 5.01
N LYS A 94 -8.99 -18.15 6.28
CA LYS A 94 -8.80 -19.25 7.24
C LYS A 94 -9.43 -18.85 8.57
N GLY A 95 -10.67 -19.24 8.79
CA GLY A 95 -11.45 -18.79 9.95
C GLY A 95 -11.65 -17.28 9.94
N CYS A 96 -11.23 -16.62 11.01
CA CYS A 96 -11.32 -15.16 11.13
C CYS A 96 -10.09 -14.41 10.57
N GLN A 97 -9.16 -15.07 9.90
CA GLN A 97 -7.93 -14.47 9.37
C GLN A 97 -7.80 -14.65 7.86
N LEU A 98 -6.92 -13.83 7.25
CA LEU A 98 -6.49 -13.99 5.88
C LEU A 98 -4.99 -14.35 5.87
N ALA A 99 -4.62 -15.35 5.07
CA ALA A 99 -3.23 -15.73 4.84
C ALA A 99 -2.86 -15.49 3.38
N SER A 100 -1.74 -14.80 3.10
CA SER A 100 -1.32 -14.59 1.73
C SER A 100 -0.85 -15.87 1.07
N LYS A 101 -1.29 -16.11 -0.16
CA LYS A 101 -0.82 -17.17 -1.04
C LYS A 101 0.29 -16.69 -1.97
N SER A 102 0.18 -15.44 -2.37
CA SER A 102 1.19 -14.74 -3.19
C SER A 102 1.10 -13.24 -2.91
N VAL A 103 2.20 -12.54 -3.16
CA VAL A 103 2.27 -11.08 -3.06
C VAL A 103 2.96 -10.54 -4.30
N THR A 104 2.37 -9.54 -4.94
CA THR A 104 2.93 -8.83 -6.08
C THR A 104 2.94 -7.33 -5.80
N LEU A 105 3.58 -6.57 -6.67
CA LEU A 105 3.48 -5.11 -6.63
C LEU A 105 2.08 -4.66 -7.05
N GLY A 106 1.63 -3.55 -6.48
CA GLY A 106 0.40 -2.87 -6.86
C GLY A 106 0.72 -1.49 -7.45
N GLY A 107 -0.19 -0.99 -8.29
CA GLY A 107 -0.10 0.33 -8.91
C GLY A 107 -1.51 0.80 -9.29
N PHE A 108 -2.41 0.82 -8.31
CA PHE A 108 -3.83 1.13 -8.50
C PHE A 108 -4.17 2.50 -7.92
N MET A 109 -5.17 3.15 -8.50
CA MET A 109 -5.77 4.35 -7.91
C MET A 109 -6.41 4.00 -6.57
N SER A 110 -6.36 4.94 -5.62
CA SER A 110 -6.99 4.76 -4.31
C SER A 110 -8.50 4.65 -4.43
N MET A 111 -9.08 3.77 -3.61
CA MET A 111 -10.53 3.66 -3.50
C MET A 111 -11.13 5.01 -3.08
N ARG A 112 -12.18 5.40 -3.76
CA ARG A 112 -12.96 6.59 -3.40
C ARG A 112 -14.03 6.15 -2.41
N ASP A 113 -13.89 6.61 -1.19
CA ASP A 113 -14.95 6.56 -0.19
C ASP A 113 -15.67 7.93 -0.12
N LYS A 114 -16.69 8.02 0.72
CA LYS A 114 -17.42 9.30 0.91
C LYS A 114 -16.49 10.42 1.38
N THR A 115 -15.53 10.10 2.23
CA THR A 115 -14.56 11.08 2.75
C THR A 115 -13.66 11.62 1.64
N PHE A 116 -13.23 10.75 0.71
CA PHE A 116 -12.46 11.16 -0.47
C PHE A 116 -13.28 12.06 -1.41
N GLN A 117 -14.56 11.75 -1.62
CA GLN A 117 -15.45 12.60 -2.44
C GLN A 117 -15.63 13.98 -1.83
N GLU A 118 -15.79 14.10 -0.51
CA GLU A 118 -15.88 15.37 0.20
C GLU A 118 -14.59 16.20 0.03
N LEU A 119 -13.43 15.58 0.25
CA LEU A 119 -12.12 16.22 0.06
C LEU A 119 -11.86 16.64 -1.41
N ALA A 120 -12.27 15.83 -2.37
CA ALA A 120 -12.11 16.14 -3.80
C ALA A 120 -13.03 17.29 -4.23
N SER A 121 -14.27 17.34 -3.74
CA SER A 121 -15.24 18.40 -4.05
C SER A 121 -14.81 19.78 -3.52
N GLU A 122 -14.05 19.82 -2.42
CA GLU A 122 -13.49 21.06 -1.86
C GLU A 122 -12.23 21.55 -2.58
N GLY A 123 -11.76 20.85 -3.63
CA GLY A 123 -10.51 21.17 -4.35
C GLY A 123 -9.27 20.98 -3.48
N GLY A 124 -9.38 20.22 -2.38
CA GLY A 124 -8.32 20.05 -1.40
C GLY A 124 -7.04 19.41 -1.98
N LEU A 125 -7.16 18.49 -2.92
CA LEU A 125 -6.00 17.81 -3.54
C LEU A 125 -5.22 18.74 -4.49
N SER A 126 -5.90 19.62 -5.23
CA SER A 126 -5.24 20.53 -6.17
C SER A 126 -4.51 21.70 -5.50
N LYS A 127 -4.82 21.98 -4.23
CA LYS A 127 -4.20 23.06 -3.44
C LYS A 127 -2.97 22.60 -2.67
N ARG A 128 -2.73 21.29 -2.53
CA ARG A 128 -1.58 20.76 -1.80
C ARG A 128 -0.29 20.93 -2.61
N GLN A 129 0.75 21.39 -1.96
CA GLN A 129 2.08 21.53 -2.55
C GLN A 129 2.81 20.18 -2.60
N ILE A 130 2.57 19.34 -1.61
CA ILE A 130 3.14 17.99 -1.52
C ILE A 130 2.00 16.99 -1.31
N LEU A 131 2.00 15.95 -2.14
CA LEU A 131 1.16 14.77 -1.91
C LEU A 131 1.99 13.74 -1.17
N VAL A 132 1.58 13.37 0.04
CA VAL A 132 2.23 12.35 0.85
C VAL A 132 1.44 11.06 0.74
N CYS A 133 2.10 10.00 0.29
CA CYS A 133 1.57 8.65 0.32
C CYS A 133 2.09 7.98 1.60
N SER A 134 1.28 8.01 2.63
CA SER A 134 1.51 7.33 3.90
C SER A 134 0.17 6.84 4.45
N GLU A 135 0.22 5.83 5.31
CA GLU A 135 -0.96 5.38 6.08
C GLU A 135 -1.13 6.14 7.38
N HIS A 136 -0.12 6.89 7.75
CA HIS A 136 -0.04 7.63 9.01
C HIS A 136 -0.15 9.13 8.74
N ASP A 137 -1.32 9.56 8.26
CA ASP A 137 -1.60 10.98 7.97
C ASP A 137 -1.39 11.87 9.22
N ASP A 138 -1.50 11.27 10.43
CA ASP A 138 -1.24 11.92 11.71
C ASP A 138 0.25 12.22 11.96
N LEU A 139 1.16 11.47 11.34
CA LEU A 139 2.60 11.66 11.50
C LEU A 139 3.17 12.77 10.61
N PHE A 140 2.50 13.12 9.50
CA PHE A 140 3.05 13.98 8.45
C PHE A 140 2.12 15.14 8.13
N LYS A 141 2.18 16.20 8.95
CA LYS A 141 1.48 17.46 8.62
C LYS A 141 2.24 18.17 7.50
N GLU A 142 1.55 18.51 6.42
CA GLU A 142 2.15 19.11 5.21
C GLU A 142 3.05 20.30 5.52
N LYS A 143 2.61 21.21 6.41
CA LYS A 143 3.39 22.42 6.77
C LYS A 143 4.71 22.07 7.44
N ASP A 144 4.71 21.10 8.35
CA ASP A 144 5.89 20.70 9.10
C ASP A 144 6.88 19.97 8.19
N LEU A 145 6.36 19.11 7.30
CA LEU A 145 7.16 18.43 6.29
C LEU A 145 7.81 19.43 5.31
N ILE A 146 7.05 20.40 4.80
CA ILE A 146 7.59 21.47 3.94
C ILE A 146 8.69 22.25 4.68
N SER A 147 8.48 22.56 5.95
CA SER A 147 9.48 23.27 6.77
C SER A 147 10.78 22.47 6.90
N LEU A 148 10.68 21.17 7.15
CA LEU A 148 11.83 20.27 7.22
C LEU A 148 12.57 20.21 5.88
N LEU A 149 11.85 19.99 4.77
CA LEU A 149 12.44 19.79 3.45
C LEU A 149 13.01 21.08 2.83
N ARG A 150 12.57 22.27 3.26
CA ARG A 150 13.18 23.56 2.91
C ARG A 150 14.41 23.89 3.75
N GLY A 151 14.69 23.10 4.76
CA GLY A 151 15.87 23.24 5.59
C GLY A 151 17.17 22.89 4.83
N ARG A 152 18.31 23.00 5.53
CA ARG A 152 19.59 22.55 4.96
C ARG A 152 19.57 21.03 4.78
N PHE A 153 20.07 20.58 3.66
CA PHE A 153 20.27 19.16 3.37
C PHE A 153 21.69 18.90 2.88
N SER A 154 22.11 17.66 2.96
CA SER A 154 23.33 17.14 2.38
C SER A 154 22.98 16.03 1.40
N GLU A 155 23.53 16.09 0.20
CA GLU A 155 23.54 14.96 -0.71
C GLU A 155 24.69 14.03 -0.31
N ILE A 156 24.40 12.76 -0.13
CA ILE A 156 25.37 11.77 0.31
C ILE A 156 25.38 10.55 -0.60
N ALA A 157 26.49 9.82 -0.56
CA ALA A 157 26.62 8.57 -1.30
C ALA A 157 25.60 7.54 -0.78
N ASN A 158 24.92 6.88 -1.71
CA ASN A 158 23.96 5.85 -1.39
C ASN A 158 24.66 4.63 -0.76
N PRO A 159 24.31 4.21 0.46
CA PRO A 159 24.94 3.08 1.13
C PRO A 159 24.70 1.73 0.43
N LEU A 160 23.68 1.65 -0.42
CA LEU A 160 23.36 0.46 -1.23
C LEU A 160 24.17 0.40 -2.54
N GLY A 161 24.97 1.43 -2.86
CA GLY A 161 25.65 1.55 -4.14
C GLY A 161 24.71 1.77 -5.31
N LYS A 162 25.09 1.31 -6.50
CA LYS A 162 24.22 1.37 -7.68
C LYS A 162 23.26 0.19 -7.65
N LEU A 163 21.97 0.49 -7.57
CA LEU A 163 20.89 -0.49 -7.69
C LEU A 163 20.25 -0.39 -9.08
N THR A 164 19.84 -1.54 -9.61
CA THR A 164 18.95 -1.58 -10.76
C THR A 164 17.56 -1.06 -10.39
N PRO A 165 16.72 -0.61 -11.34
CA PRO A 165 15.36 -0.21 -11.05
C PRO A 165 14.54 -1.28 -10.30
N GLU A 166 14.76 -2.55 -10.63
CA GLU A 166 14.10 -3.66 -9.94
C GLU A 166 14.57 -3.81 -8.48
N GLU A 167 15.87 -3.67 -8.21
CA GLU A 167 16.41 -3.72 -6.85
C GLU A 167 15.93 -2.54 -6.01
N TRP A 168 15.79 -1.35 -6.60
CA TRP A 168 15.20 -0.19 -5.94
C TRP A 168 13.78 -0.49 -5.47
N VAL A 169 12.94 -1.06 -6.32
CA VAL A 169 11.58 -1.42 -5.96
C VAL A 169 11.56 -2.45 -4.83
N LYS A 170 12.42 -3.47 -4.90
CA LYS A 170 12.57 -4.47 -3.81
C LYS A 170 12.95 -3.82 -2.49
N PHE A 171 13.92 -2.91 -2.52
CA PHE A 171 14.36 -2.20 -1.32
C PHE A 171 13.27 -1.30 -0.74
N TYR A 172 12.56 -0.53 -1.57
CA TYR A 172 11.45 0.32 -1.09
C TYR A 172 10.34 -0.48 -0.42
N VAL A 173 9.96 -1.63 -0.99
CA VAL A 173 8.97 -2.51 -0.35
C VAL A 173 9.49 -3.04 0.98
N PHE A 174 10.75 -3.46 1.03
CA PHE A 174 11.37 -3.93 2.27
C PHE A 174 11.41 -2.84 3.34
N MET A 175 11.80 -1.64 2.98
CA MET A 175 11.82 -0.48 3.86
C MET A 175 10.42 -0.14 4.36
N ALA A 176 9.43 -0.09 3.48
CA ALA A 176 8.04 0.20 3.84
C ALA A 176 7.45 -0.82 4.81
N VAL A 177 7.79 -2.10 4.65
CA VAL A 177 7.35 -3.15 5.59
C VAL A 177 8.00 -2.98 6.97
N ARG A 178 9.28 -2.61 7.03
CA ARG A 178 10.02 -2.51 8.30
C ARG A 178 9.84 -1.20 9.03
N GLU A 179 9.74 -0.10 8.31
CA GLU A 179 9.87 1.23 8.86
C GLU A 179 8.54 1.99 8.79
N ARG A 180 7.91 2.18 9.93
CA ARG A 180 6.63 2.89 10.04
C ARG A 180 6.70 4.32 9.50
N ASN A 181 7.84 4.96 9.60
CA ASN A 181 8.10 6.33 9.14
C ASN A 181 8.52 6.39 7.66
N SER A 182 8.38 5.28 6.94
CA SER A 182 8.55 5.24 5.48
C SER A 182 7.40 5.94 4.79
N LEU A 183 7.71 6.71 3.75
CA LEU A 183 6.72 7.37 2.91
C LEU A 183 7.21 7.52 1.47
N GLU A 184 6.27 7.77 0.59
CA GLU A 184 6.49 8.31 -0.74
C GLU A 184 5.85 9.69 -0.80
N LEU A 185 6.51 10.66 -1.41
CA LEU A 185 5.97 11.99 -1.62
C LEU A 185 6.14 12.42 -3.07
N PHE A 186 5.19 13.21 -3.55
CA PHE A 186 5.20 13.83 -4.87
C PHE A 186 5.05 15.34 -4.73
N LEU A 187 5.82 16.08 -5.52
CA LEU A 187 5.70 17.53 -5.58
C LEU A 187 4.62 17.93 -6.59
N ASN A 188 3.73 18.81 -6.20
CA ASN A 188 2.72 19.37 -7.09
C ASN A 188 3.25 20.67 -7.70
N GLY A 189 3.73 20.60 -8.94
CA GLY A 189 4.36 21.70 -9.66
C GLY A 189 5.87 21.82 -9.39
N ARG A 190 6.50 22.83 -10.02
CA ARG A 190 7.93 23.10 -9.85
C ARG A 190 8.18 23.75 -8.50
N MET A 191 8.63 22.98 -7.55
CA MET A 191 9.06 23.47 -6.25
C MET A 191 10.59 23.40 -6.16
N ASN A 192 11.24 24.54 -5.97
CA ASN A 192 12.69 24.61 -5.84
C ASN A 192 13.10 24.50 -4.37
N GLY A 193 14.29 23.98 -4.11
CA GLY A 193 14.91 23.99 -2.79
C GLY A 193 14.74 22.70 -1.97
N PHE A 194 14.22 21.63 -2.57
CA PHE A 194 14.07 20.34 -1.87
C PHE A 194 15.18 19.32 -2.17
N GLY A 195 16.11 19.61 -3.05
CA GLY A 195 17.12 18.63 -3.52
C GLY A 195 16.62 17.72 -4.65
N PHE A 196 15.31 17.51 -4.78
CA PHE A 196 14.67 16.69 -5.83
C PHE A 196 13.53 17.49 -6.50
N SER A 197 13.13 17.10 -7.71
CA SER A 197 12.21 17.87 -8.56
C SER A 197 10.78 17.30 -8.63
N ASP A 198 10.60 15.99 -8.55
CA ASP A 198 9.32 15.34 -8.86
C ASP A 198 8.70 14.67 -7.65
N GLY A 199 9.51 13.88 -6.96
CA GLY A 199 9.12 13.14 -5.77
C GLY A 199 10.30 12.43 -5.14
N ALA A 200 10.06 11.88 -3.97
CA ALA A 200 11.07 11.12 -3.25
C ALA A 200 10.43 10.05 -2.37
N ARG A 201 11.21 9.04 -2.02
CA ARG A 201 10.84 7.97 -1.10
C ARG A 201 11.89 7.86 -0.01
N GLY A 202 11.50 7.52 1.20
CA GLY A 202 12.45 7.31 2.28
C GLY A 202 11.83 7.36 3.65
N ILE A 203 12.66 7.69 4.62
CA ILE A 203 12.31 7.78 6.03
C ILE A 203 12.19 9.24 6.43
N VAL A 204 11.09 9.59 7.11
CA VAL A 204 10.89 10.90 7.71
C VAL A 204 10.54 10.74 9.19
N ASP A 205 11.34 11.31 10.05
CA ASP A 205 11.12 11.36 11.50
C ASP A 205 10.79 12.79 11.92
N MET A 206 9.51 13.10 11.98
CA MET A 206 9.03 14.43 12.36
C MET A 206 9.29 14.77 13.82
N GLN A 207 9.35 13.75 14.71
CA GLN A 207 9.63 13.98 16.13
C GLN A 207 11.06 14.45 16.35
N ASN A 208 12.00 13.93 15.56
CA ASN A 208 13.42 14.29 15.62
C ASN A 208 13.83 15.34 14.57
N HIS A 209 12.87 15.85 13.77
CA HIS A 209 13.13 16.83 12.71
C HIS A 209 14.25 16.39 11.76
N CYS A 210 14.11 15.19 11.20
CA CYS A 210 15.06 14.68 10.23
C CYS A 210 14.40 13.82 9.16
N ALA A 211 15.06 13.72 8.00
CA ALA A 211 14.65 12.84 6.92
C ALA A 211 15.86 12.31 6.14
N CYS A 212 15.70 11.14 5.55
CA CYS A 212 16.59 10.58 4.57
C CYS A 212 15.76 10.09 3.39
N LEU A 213 15.87 10.76 2.25
CA LEU A 213 15.03 10.60 1.09
C LEU A 213 15.85 10.26 -0.14
N PHE A 214 15.32 9.39 -0.97
CA PHE A 214 15.85 9.05 -2.29
C PHE A 214 14.99 9.69 -3.36
N SER A 215 15.62 10.42 -4.29
CA SER A 215 14.95 10.91 -5.50
C SER A 215 14.61 9.77 -6.46
N SER A 216 13.86 10.08 -7.50
CA SER A 216 13.59 9.14 -8.60
C SER A 216 14.86 8.70 -9.34
N GLY A 217 15.92 9.51 -9.31
CA GLY A 217 17.24 9.21 -9.89
C GLY A 217 18.14 8.37 -8.98
N GLY A 218 17.76 8.16 -7.72
CA GLY A 218 18.52 7.39 -6.74
C GLY A 218 19.52 8.21 -5.93
N GLU A 219 19.55 9.54 -6.11
CA GLU A 219 20.30 10.45 -5.26
C GLU A 219 19.71 10.44 -3.85
N MET A 220 20.56 10.52 -2.83
CA MET A 220 20.12 10.46 -1.44
C MET A 220 20.35 11.79 -0.74
N PHE A 221 19.28 12.32 -0.12
CA PHE A 221 19.25 13.60 0.57
C PHE A 221 18.95 13.41 2.05
N VAL A 222 19.80 13.99 2.90
CA VAL A 222 19.66 13.94 4.36
C VAL A 222 19.33 15.33 4.87
N TYR A 223 18.22 15.45 5.62
CA TYR A 223 17.72 16.67 6.22
C TYR A 223 17.80 16.57 7.75
N GLY A 224 18.24 17.63 8.40
CA GLY A 224 18.33 17.69 9.86
C GLY A 224 19.38 16.74 10.44
N LYS A 225 18.99 15.99 11.48
CA LYS A 225 19.89 15.04 12.17
C LYS A 225 20.07 13.75 11.37
N ASP A 226 21.11 12.98 11.70
CA ASP A 226 21.48 11.72 11.03
C ASP A 226 20.65 10.48 11.43
N LEU A 227 19.60 10.64 12.28
CA LEU A 227 18.80 9.52 12.76
C LEU A 227 18.07 8.81 11.62
N ALA A 228 17.44 9.54 10.72
CA ALA A 228 16.76 8.95 9.56
C ALA A 228 17.77 8.24 8.62
N LEU A 229 18.96 8.79 8.46
CA LEU A 229 20.06 8.16 7.71
C LEU A 229 20.46 6.82 8.38
N LYS A 230 20.69 6.81 9.69
CA LYS A 230 21.02 5.58 10.42
C LYS A 230 19.95 4.51 10.30
N THR A 231 18.68 4.90 10.27
CA THR A 231 17.57 3.98 10.02
C THR A 231 17.67 3.38 8.62
N VAL A 232 17.88 4.21 7.59
CA VAL A 232 18.07 3.73 6.21
C VAL A 232 19.26 2.78 6.11
N GLU A 233 20.42 3.13 6.70
CA GLU A 233 21.62 2.29 6.70
C GLU A 233 21.40 0.95 7.40
N SER A 234 20.69 0.94 8.55
CA SER A 234 20.37 -0.29 9.27
C SER A 234 19.41 -1.18 8.49
N THR A 235 18.44 -0.57 7.82
CA THR A 235 17.48 -1.26 6.96
C THR A 235 18.17 -1.84 5.72
N ALA A 236 19.10 -1.08 5.11
CA ALA A 236 19.90 -1.54 4.00
C ALA A 236 20.76 -2.78 4.36
N ARG A 237 21.46 -2.71 5.50
CA ARG A 237 22.23 -3.87 6.02
C ARG A 237 21.33 -5.10 6.28
N ALA A 238 20.16 -4.90 6.86
CA ALA A 238 19.22 -5.99 7.10
C ALA A 238 18.70 -6.61 5.79
N TRP A 239 18.47 -5.79 4.76
CA TRP A 239 18.07 -6.25 3.45
C TRP A 239 19.14 -7.10 2.78
N ASP A 240 20.41 -6.67 2.86
CA ASP A 240 21.56 -7.43 2.36
C ASP A 240 21.73 -8.78 3.08
N VAL A 241 21.68 -8.77 4.41
CA VAL A 241 21.79 -10.00 5.24
C VAL A 241 20.72 -11.02 4.89
N LEU A 242 19.49 -10.57 4.58
CA LEU A 242 18.38 -11.43 4.16
C LEU A 242 18.44 -11.86 2.69
N GLY A 243 19.51 -11.52 1.98
CA GLY A 243 19.67 -11.84 0.56
C GLY A 243 18.76 -11.04 -0.35
N ARG A 244 18.56 -9.76 -0.04
CA ARG A 244 17.80 -8.79 -0.84
C ARG A 244 16.40 -9.25 -1.23
N PRO A 245 15.52 -9.60 -0.27
CA PRO A 245 14.21 -10.15 -0.57
C PRO A 245 13.37 -9.20 -1.41
N GLY A 246 12.75 -9.74 -2.47
CA GLY A 246 11.71 -9.06 -3.24
C GLY A 246 10.32 -9.32 -2.68
N VAL A 247 9.31 -8.63 -3.24
CA VAL A 247 7.92 -8.64 -2.78
C VAL A 247 7.32 -10.04 -2.66
N GLY A 248 7.67 -10.96 -3.55
CA GLY A 248 7.16 -12.34 -3.56
C GLY A 248 7.65 -13.22 -2.39
N ARG A 249 8.65 -12.76 -1.60
CA ARG A 249 9.11 -13.46 -0.40
C ARG A 249 8.36 -13.05 0.86
N PHE A 250 7.56 -11.99 0.83
CA PHE A 250 6.75 -11.58 1.98
C PHE A 250 5.55 -12.48 2.15
N GLN A 251 5.28 -12.85 3.40
CA GLN A 251 4.11 -13.61 3.82
C GLN A 251 3.30 -12.76 4.79
N PHE A 252 2.03 -12.57 4.46
CA PHE A 252 1.12 -11.76 5.26
C PHE A 252 0.05 -12.66 5.89
N ASN A 253 -0.09 -12.56 7.20
CA ASN A 253 -1.26 -13.01 7.92
C ASN A 253 -2.00 -11.79 8.45
N VAL A 254 -3.30 -11.70 8.20
CA VAL A 254 -4.12 -10.55 8.57
C VAL A 254 -5.18 -10.98 9.55
N PHE A 255 -5.24 -10.30 10.67
CA PHE A 255 -6.12 -10.60 11.79
C PHE A 255 -7.00 -9.39 12.10
N PRO A 256 -8.28 -9.55 12.44
CA PRO A 256 -9.07 -8.46 13.01
C PRO A 256 -8.42 -7.91 14.28
N CYS A 257 -8.58 -6.60 14.51
CA CYS A 257 -8.14 -5.99 15.76
C CYS A 257 -8.83 -6.67 16.96
N GLY A 258 -8.04 -6.93 18.02
CA GLY A 258 -8.54 -7.67 19.19
C GLY A 258 -8.30 -9.19 19.15
N SER A 259 -8.02 -9.77 17.97
CA SER A 259 -7.65 -11.20 17.89
C SER A 259 -6.25 -11.45 18.49
N ALA A 260 -6.01 -12.64 19.04
CA ALA A 260 -4.67 -13.07 19.38
C ALA A 260 -3.85 -13.28 18.10
N ILE A 261 -2.63 -12.72 18.08
CA ILE A 261 -1.67 -12.98 17.00
C ILE A 261 -0.66 -14.01 17.55
N PRO A 262 -0.39 -15.09 16.81
CA PRO A 262 0.65 -16.03 17.19
C PRO A 262 1.99 -15.30 17.40
N ALA A 263 2.65 -15.57 18.52
CA ALA A 263 3.96 -15.00 18.79
C ALA A 263 4.98 -15.60 17.81
N ASP A 264 5.63 -14.73 17.05
CA ASP A 264 6.74 -15.09 16.17
C ASP A 264 7.75 -13.94 16.21
N ALA A 265 8.93 -14.22 16.73
CA ALA A 265 9.97 -13.23 16.99
C ALA A 265 10.56 -12.63 15.68
N GLU A 266 10.38 -13.30 14.55
CA GLU A 266 10.94 -12.88 13.26
C GLU A 266 9.93 -12.09 12.40
N THR A 267 8.69 -11.90 12.88
CA THR A 267 7.66 -11.22 12.13
C THR A 267 7.52 -9.76 12.52
N ILE A 268 7.13 -8.94 11.55
CA ILE A 268 6.83 -7.52 11.72
C ILE A 268 5.31 -7.39 11.86
N ILE A 269 4.87 -6.59 12.83
CA ILE A 269 3.44 -6.30 13.03
C ILE A 269 3.15 -4.88 12.59
N ILE A 270 2.26 -4.73 11.61
CA ILE A 270 1.69 -3.45 11.21
C ILE A 270 0.24 -3.42 11.70
N ALA A 271 -0.04 -2.51 12.64
CA ALA A 271 -1.39 -2.28 13.12
C ALA A 271 -2.08 -1.21 12.27
N LYS A 272 -3.22 -1.54 11.70
CA LYS A 272 -4.14 -0.64 11.02
C LYS A 272 -5.39 -0.41 11.89
N LYS A 273 -6.34 0.34 11.40
CA LYS A 273 -7.54 0.72 12.17
C LYS A 273 -8.40 -0.49 12.57
N THR A 274 -8.63 -1.41 11.65
CA THR A 274 -9.53 -2.57 11.84
C THR A 274 -8.80 -3.90 11.80
N MET A 275 -7.62 -3.96 11.20
CA MET A 275 -6.83 -5.17 11.00
C MET A 275 -5.39 -5.02 11.49
N ARG A 276 -4.76 -6.14 11.81
CA ARG A 276 -3.33 -6.23 12.09
C ARG A 276 -2.68 -7.18 11.11
N PHE A 277 -1.58 -6.74 10.53
CA PHE A 277 -0.81 -7.48 9.56
C PHE A 277 0.44 -8.03 10.25
N GLN A 278 0.55 -9.33 10.32
CA GLN A 278 1.77 -10.03 10.70
C GLN A 278 2.52 -10.41 9.43
N ILE A 279 3.75 -9.92 9.30
CA ILE A 279 4.51 -10.02 8.05
C ILE A 279 5.81 -10.77 8.32
N GLY A 280 5.96 -11.92 7.70
CA GLY A 280 7.20 -12.70 7.67
C GLY A 280 7.89 -12.61 6.32
N ILE A 281 9.15 -13.02 6.26
CA ILE A 281 9.94 -13.13 5.03
C ILE A 281 10.33 -14.60 4.86
N ALA A 282 9.77 -15.24 3.84
CA ALA A 282 10.12 -16.62 3.52
C ALA A 282 11.61 -16.76 3.17
N PRO A 283 12.25 -17.88 3.49
CA PRO A 283 13.61 -18.18 3.02
C PRO A 283 13.66 -18.16 1.49
N PRO A 284 14.81 -17.92 0.88
CA PRO A 284 14.96 -18.05 -0.57
C PRO A 284 14.49 -19.44 -0.99
N ARG A 285 13.74 -19.51 -2.08
CA ARG A 285 13.44 -20.81 -2.70
C ARG A 285 14.79 -21.36 -3.17
N LEU A 286 15.14 -22.53 -2.68
CA LEU A 286 16.18 -23.31 -3.31
C LEU A 286 15.57 -23.78 -4.64
N ASP A 287 16.03 -23.21 -5.74
CA ASP A 287 15.76 -23.81 -7.06
C ASP A 287 16.41 -25.19 -7.02
N ILE A 288 15.61 -26.21 -6.79
CA ILE A 288 16.01 -27.60 -6.98
C ILE A 288 15.95 -27.76 -8.50
N GLU A 289 17.12 -27.69 -9.15
CA GLU A 289 17.32 -28.08 -10.54
C GLU A 289 16.86 -29.53 -10.79
#